data_12d5a84e04cabc089f3a3e82d0ea5c58
#
_entry.id   12d5a84e04cabc089f3a3e82d0ea5c58
#
_cell.length_a   1.000
_cell.length_b   1.000
_cell.length_c   1.000
_cell.angle_alpha   90.00
_cell.angle_beta   90.00
_cell.angle_gamma   90.00
#
_symmetry.space_group_name_H-M   'P 1'
#
loop_
_entity.id
_entity.type
_entity.pdbx_description
1 polymer ?
#
loop_
_entity_poly.entity_id
_entity_poly.type
_entity_poly.pdbx_seq_one_letter_code
_entity_poly.pdbx_strand_id
1 'polypeptide(L)'
;LVGSEMCIRDRGKTDAKLKYNDELILALGKDYEEPRWEELLDQLSVKEMTDVIANGFFGTMAIESVGKPQRLDIDGPAGFHYSGANDELRGKYVAFPSESLIGCSWNQQTAYNMGQAQGVIANATNVNGWYAPGLNLHRNPYSGRYFEYYSEDPLVIGKLATEVIRGSTNN
;
A
#
# COMPACT_ATOMS: atom_id res chain seq x y z
N LEU A 1 24.33 1.84 -12.99
CA LEU A 1 24.41 1.46 -14.40
C LEU A 1 24.71 -0.04 -14.62
N VAL A 2 25.37 -0.72 -13.68
CA VAL A 2 25.64 -2.15 -13.78
C VAL A 2 24.38 -3.00 -13.57
N GLY A 3 23.41 -2.52 -12.79
CA GLY A 3 22.15 -3.23 -12.55
C GLY A 3 21.17 -3.20 -13.72
N SER A 4 21.25 -2.21 -14.62
CA SER A 4 20.31 -2.08 -15.73
C SER A 4 20.57 -3.07 -16.86
N GLU A 5 21.81 -3.43 -17.10
CA GLU A 5 22.15 -4.41 -18.14
C GLU A 5 21.78 -5.85 -17.74
N MET A 6 21.87 -6.19 -16.46
CA MET A 6 21.48 -7.51 -15.97
C MET A 6 19.98 -7.73 -16.05
N CYS A 7 19.18 -6.72 -15.72
CA CYS A 7 17.72 -6.84 -15.75
C CYS A 7 17.12 -6.95 -17.17
N ILE A 8 17.75 -6.32 -18.16
CA ILE A 8 17.23 -6.29 -19.52
C ILE A 8 17.73 -7.49 -20.35
N ARG A 9 18.95 -7.95 -20.08
CA ARG A 9 19.65 -8.90 -20.93
C ARG A 9 19.11 -10.32 -20.86
N ASP A 10 18.65 -10.75 -19.71
CA ASP A 10 18.31 -12.16 -19.49
C ASP A 10 16.80 -12.42 -19.53
N ARG A 11 15.99 -11.43 -19.18
CA ARG A 11 14.51 -11.60 -19.09
C ARG A 11 13.76 -11.44 -20.41
N GLY A 12 14.43 -10.97 -21.46
CA GLY A 12 13.84 -10.93 -22.82
C GLY A 12 13.98 -12.21 -23.62
N LYS A 13 14.54 -13.28 -23.03
CA LYS A 13 14.81 -14.55 -23.73
C LYS A 13 13.96 -15.71 -23.27
N THR A 14 13.07 -15.52 -22.33
CA THR A 14 12.29 -16.63 -21.81
C THR A 14 11.07 -16.91 -22.63
N ASP A 15 11.24 -17.70 -23.68
CA ASP A 15 10.25 -18.69 -24.10
C ASP A 15 10.08 -19.80 -23.04
N ALA A 16 10.72 -19.69 -21.90
CA ALA A 16 10.62 -20.62 -20.80
C ALA A 16 9.19 -20.52 -20.22
N LYS A 17 8.39 -21.50 -20.55
CA LYS A 17 7.02 -21.71 -20.07
C LYS A 17 7.03 -22.17 -18.59
N LEU A 18 7.76 -21.46 -17.76
CA LEU A 18 7.59 -21.59 -16.33
C LEU A 18 6.22 -21.02 -16.01
N LYS A 19 5.36 -21.83 -15.48
CA LYS A 19 4.03 -21.39 -15.08
C LYS A 19 4.07 -20.98 -13.62
N TYR A 20 3.45 -19.84 -13.33
CA TYR A 20 3.08 -19.51 -11.96
C TYR A 20 2.46 -20.74 -11.29
N ASN A 21 2.88 -21.03 -10.09
CA ASN A 21 2.23 -22.01 -9.23
C ASN A 21 2.29 -21.55 -7.77
N ASP A 22 1.29 -21.94 -7.02
CA ASP A 22 1.17 -21.58 -5.61
C ASP A 22 2.30 -22.18 -4.76
N GLU A 23 2.86 -23.32 -5.16
CA GLU A 23 3.97 -23.96 -4.46
C GLU A 23 5.23 -23.11 -4.50
N LEU A 24 5.53 -22.52 -5.68
CA LEU A 24 6.67 -21.59 -5.81
C LEU A 24 6.47 -20.37 -4.91
N ILE A 25 5.30 -19.74 -4.95
CA ILE A 25 4.99 -18.56 -4.14
C ILE A 25 5.08 -18.86 -2.64
N LEU A 26 4.52 -19.97 -2.20
CA LEU A 26 4.59 -20.39 -0.79
C LEU A 26 6.03 -20.68 -0.35
N ALA A 27 6.83 -21.25 -1.22
CA ALA A 27 8.21 -21.57 -0.94
C ALA A 27 9.12 -20.33 -0.88
N LEU A 28 8.86 -19.30 -1.68
CA LEU A 28 9.57 -18.02 -1.62
C LEU A 28 9.37 -17.31 -0.29
N GLY A 29 8.14 -17.34 0.24
CA GLY A 29 7.81 -16.73 1.52
C GLY A 29 8.22 -15.26 1.62
N LYS A 30 8.99 -14.93 2.65
CA LYS A 30 9.49 -13.57 2.93
C LYS A 30 11.02 -13.46 2.84
N ASP A 31 11.68 -14.50 2.40
CA ASP A 31 13.13 -14.50 2.27
C ASP A 31 13.54 -13.93 0.90
N TYR A 32 14.12 -12.73 0.91
CA TYR A 32 14.60 -12.08 -0.31
C TYR A 32 15.85 -12.73 -0.91
N GLU A 33 16.57 -13.54 -0.14
CA GLU A 33 17.77 -14.26 -0.58
C GLU A 33 17.46 -15.66 -1.13
N GLU A 34 16.19 -16.06 -1.13
CA GLU A 34 15.76 -17.35 -1.69
C GLU A 34 16.06 -17.39 -3.20
N PRO A 35 16.92 -18.30 -3.68
CA PRO A 35 17.36 -18.29 -5.09
C PRO A 35 16.24 -18.46 -6.10
N ARG A 36 15.12 -19.06 -5.71
CA ARG A 36 13.98 -19.28 -6.61
C ARG A 36 13.18 -18.04 -6.94
N TRP A 37 13.52 -16.88 -6.36
CA TRP A 37 13.00 -15.61 -6.85
C TRP A 37 13.29 -15.39 -8.33
N GLU A 38 14.44 -15.85 -8.82
CA GLU A 38 14.77 -15.76 -10.24
C GLU A 38 13.80 -16.58 -11.10
N GLU A 39 13.37 -17.77 -10.64
CA GLU A 39 12.38 -18.57 -11.36
C GLU A 39 11.04 -17.84 -11.51
N LEU A 40 10.62 -17.07 -10.51
CA LEU A 40 9.41 -16.26 -10.58
C LEU A 40 9.62 -15.06 -11.51
N LEU A 41 10.72 -14.35 -11.36
CA LEU A 41 11.01 -13.12 -12.10
C LEU A 41 11.24 -13.40 -13.58
N ASP A 42 11.81 -14.55 -13.94
CA ASP A 42 12.03 -14.97 -15.32
C ASP A 42 10.73 -15.23 -16.11
N GLN A 43 9.60 -15.37 -15.42
CA GLN A 43 8.29 -15.50 -16.06
C GLN A 43 7.73 -14.17 -16.57
N LEU A 44 8.27 -13.04 -16.11
CA LEU A 44 7.78 -11.72 -16.49
C LEU A 44 8.24 -11.34 -17.90
N SER A 45 7.30 -10.93 -18.72
CA SER A 45 7.62 -10.33 -20.01
C SER A 45 8.13 -8.88 -19.82
N VAL A 46 8.93 -8.41 -20.79
CA VAL A 46 9.37 -7.00 -20.82
C VAL A 46 8.17 -6.04 -20.79
N LYS A 47 7.07 -6.41 -21.45
CA LYS A 47 5.86 -5.61 -21.44
C LYS A 47 5.27 -5.49 -20.03
N GLU A 48 5.14 -6.58 -19.30
CA GLU A 48 4.62 -6.57 -17.93
C GLU A 48 5.50 -5.74 -17.00
N MET A 49 6.83 -5.91 -17.10
CA MET A 49 7.77 -5.09 -16.31
C MET A 49 7.61 -3.59 -16.63
N THR A 50 7.48 -3.24 -17.90
CA THR A 50 7.26 -1.86 -18.34
C THR A 50 5.93 -1.31 -17.84
N ASP A 51 4.87 -2.10 -17.93
CA ASP A 51 3.53 -1.71 -17.48
C ASP A 51 3.50 -1.46 -15.95
N VAL A 52 4.16 -2.29 -15.16
CA VAL A 52 4.27 -2.07 -13.71
C VAL A 52 4.98 -0.77 -13.38
N ILE A 53 6.05 -0.44 -14.11
CA ILE A 53 6.82 0.79 -13.89
C ILE A 53 6.04 2.03 -14.36
N ALA A 54 5.40 1.95 -15.53
CA ALA A 54 4.80 3.11 -16.17
C ALA A 54 3.36 3.40 -15.68
N ASN A 55 2.61 2.38 -15.30
CA ASN A 55 1.16 2.48 -15.06
C ASN A 55 0.75 2.15 -13.61
N GLY A 56 1.68 1.96 -12.71
CA GLY A 56 1.40 1.63 -11.31
C GLY A 56 0.60 2.72 -10.61
N PHE A 57 1.06 3.95 -10.70
CA PHE A 57 0.48 5.15 -10.10
C PHE A 57 0.02 4.91 -8.64
N PHE A 58 -1.27 4.98 -8.36
CA PHE A 58 -1.84 4.60 -7.06
C PHE A 58 -2.19 3.12 -7.04
N GLY A 59 -1.17 2.27 -6.94
CA GLY A 59 -1.35 0.83 -6.88
C GLY A 59 -0.28 0.07 -7.65
N THR A 60 -0.59 -1.16 -8.02
CA THR A 60 0.28 -1.98 -8.86
C THR A 60 -0.54 -2.69 -9.92
N MET A 61 -0.02 -2.72 -11.15
CA MET A 61 -0.66 -3.43 -12.25
C MET A 61 -0.73 -4.94 -11.98
N ALA A 62 -1.70 -5.60 -12.60
CA ALA A 62 -1.71 -7.04 -12.67
C ALA A 62 -0.49 -7.54 -13.46
N ILE A 63 0.05 -8.68 -13.06
CA ILE A 63 1.09 -9.39 -13.79
C ILE A 63 0.56 -10.81 -14.04
N GLU A 64 0.01 -11.01 -15.24
CA GLU A 64 -0.72 -12.25 -15.56
C GLU A 64 0.18 -13.48 -15.57
N SER A 65 1.42 -13.32 -16.05
CA SER A 65 2.41 -14.41 -16.13
C SER A 65 2.69 -15.08 -14.78
N VAL A 66 2.59 -14.32 -13.68
CA VAL A 66 2.80 -14.82 -12.32
C VAL A 66 1.54 -14.76 -11.43
N GLY A 67 0.38 -14.55 -12.03
CA GLY A 67 -0.90 -14.53 -11.32
C GLY A 67 -1.05 -13.42 -10.28
N LYS A 68 -0.21 -12.38 -10.33
CA LYS A 68 -0.32 -11.24 -9.41
C LYS A 68 -1.53 -10.38 -9.79
N PRO A 69 -2.51 -10.20 -8.90
CA PRO A 69 -3.64 -9.34 -9.19
C PRO A 69 -3.26 -7.87 -9.20
N GLN A 70 -4.07 -7.06 -9.87
CA GLN A 70 -3.99 -5.61 -9.72
C GLN A 70 -4.30 -5.22 -8.27
N ARG A 71 -3.61 -4.21 -7.75
CA ARG A 71 -3.88 -3.62 -6.44
C ARG A 71 -4.19 -2.14 -6.59
N LEU A 72 -5.11 -1.67 -5.79
CA LEU A 72 -5.50 -0.28 -5.68
C LEU A 72 -5.06 0.25 -4.31
N ASP A 73 -4.30 1.33 -4.33
CA ASP A 73 -3.89 2.06 -3.13
C ASP A 73 -4.58 3.42 -3.14
N ILE A 74 -5.07 3.85 -1.99
CA ILE A 74 -5.81 5.12 -1.88
C ILE A 74 -5.21 5.99 -0.79
N ASP A 75 -5.22 7.29 -1.05
CA ASP A 75 -4.84 8.31 -0.08
C ASP A 75 -6.03 8.67 0.84
N GLY A 76 -5.74 9.36 1.92
CA GLY A 76 -6.74 9.96 2.80
C GLY A 76 -6.64 9.49 4.25
N PRO A 77 -5.84 10.19 5.08
CA PRO A 77 -5.69 9.89 6.51
C PRO A 77 -6.97 10.12 7.31
N ALA A 78 -7.85 11.01 6.85
CA ALA A 78 -9.18 11.24 7.45
C ALA A 78 -10.32 10.53 6.69
N GLY A 79 -10.02 9.43 6.05
CA GLY A 79 -10.95 8.66 5.20
C GLY A 79 -10.47 8.63 3.75
N PHE A 80 -10.80 7.58 3.02
CA PHE A 80 -10.35 7.42 1.65
C PHE A 80 -10.72 8.60 0.77
N HIS A 81 -9.74 9.09 0.04
CA HIS A 81 -9.91 10.16 -0.93
C HIS A 81 -9.27 9.76 -2.26
N TYR A 82 -10.11 9.40 -3.22
CA TYR A 82 -9.68 9.06 -4.57
C TYR A 82 -10.03 10.18 -5.53
N SER A 83 -9.04 10.63 -6.29
CA SER A 83 -9.18 11.73 -7.26
C SER A 83 -9.17 11.27 -8.73
N GLY A 84 -9.20 9.97 -8.98
CA GLY A 84 -9.20 9.40 -10.33
C GLY A 84 -10.47 9.72 -11.11
N ALA A 85 -10.33 9.90 -12.43
CA ALA A 85 -11.44 10.30 -13.32
C ALA A 85 -12.57 9.26 -13.43
N ASN A 86 -12.27 7.99 -13.14
CA ASN A 86 -13.20 6.86 -13.27
C ASN A 86 -13.58 6.24 -11.91
N ASP A 87 -13.57 7.03 -10.85
CA ASP A 87 -13.87 6.53 -9.53
C ASP A 87 -15.38 6.34 -9.34
N GLU A 88 -15.86 5.12 -9.51
CA GLU A 88 -17.26 4.76 -9.21
C GLU A 88 -17.61 4.90 -7.73
N LEU A 89 -16.61 4.98 -6.87
CA LEU A 89 -16.75 5.11 -5.42
C LEU A 89 -16.66 6.58 -4.97
N ARG A 90 -16.43 7.52 -5.89
CA ARG A 90 -16.33 8.93 -5.58
C ARG A 90 -17.58 9.42 -4.85
N GLY A 91 -17.37 9.99 -3.68
CA GLY A 91 -18.46 10.44 -2.81
C GLY A 91 -19.16 9.34 -2.00
N LYS A 92 -18.68 8.11 -2.07
CA LYS A 92 -19.21 6.98 -1.28
C LYS A 92 -18.36 6.66 -0.04
N TYR A 93 -17.23 7.33 0.10
CA TYR A 93 -16.35 7.14 1.27
C TYR A 93 -16.84 7.92 2.48
N VAL A 94 -16.56 7.35 3.64
CA VAL A 94 -16.84 7.98 4.94
C VAL A 94 -15.67 8.89 5.33
N ALA A 95 -15.97 10.10 5.77
CA ALA A 95 -14.98 10.97 6.39
C ALA A 95 -14.88 10.70 7.88
N PHE A 96 -13.66 10.66 8.37
CA PHE A 96 -13.32 10.49 9.78
C PHE A 96 -12.73 11.80 10.34
N PRO A 97 -12.63 11.92 11.66
CA PRO A 97 -11.89 13.02 12.28
C PRO A 97 -10.45 13.08 11.77
N SER A 98 -9.89 14.28 11.65
CA SER A 98 -8.49 14.45 11.28
C SER A 98 -7.56 13.76 12.31
N GLU A 99 -6.38 13.38 11.88
CA GLU A 99 -5.39 12.77 12.78
C GLU A 99 -5.01 13.70 13.94
N SER A 100 -4.92 15.01 13.69
CA SER A 100 -4.71 16.00 14.75
C SER A 100 -5.79 15.96 15.82
N LEU A 101 -7.06 15.80 15.42
CA LEU A 101 -8.16 15.71 16.37
C LEU A 101 -8.12 14.43 17.17
N ILE A 102 -7.77 13.31 16.53
CA ILE A 102 -7.55 12.03 17.22
C ILE A 102 -6.37 12.15 18.17
N GLY A 103 -5.30 12.83 17.76
CA GLY A 103 -4.14 13.14 18.59
C GLY A 103 -4.52 13.88 19.87
N CYS A 104 -5.36 14.89 19.76
CA CYS A 104 -5.86 15.67 20.91
C CYS A 104 -6.71 14.84 21.88
N SER A 105 -7.30 13.74 21.44
CA SER A 105 -8.10 12.87 22.31
C SER A 105 -7.27 12.05 23.28
N TRP A 106 -6.01 11.78 22.98
CA TRP A 106 -5.12 10.87 23.71
C TRP A 106 -5.70 9.46 23.90
N ASN A 107 -6.69 9.10 23.11
CA ASN A 107 -7.48 7.88 23.28
C ASN A 107 -7.10 6.83 22.23
N GLN A 108 -6.35 5.83 22.65
CA GLN A 108 -5.90 4.73 21.80
C GLN A 108 -7.07 3.90 21.25
N GLN A 109 -8.16 3.73 22.04
CA GLN A 109 -9.32 2.98 21.57
C GLN A 109 -10.05 3.71 20.43
N THR A 110 -10.09 5.04 20.46
CA THR A 110 -10.64 5.83 19.34
C THR A 110 -9.83 5.63 18.08
N ALA A 111 -8.49 5.63 18.20
CA ALA A 111 -7.59 5.36 17.07
C ALA A 111 -7.80 3.94 16.50
N TYR A 112 -7.90 2.94 17.37
CA TYR A 112 -8.20 1.55 16.96
C TYR A 112 -9.54 1.45 16.23
N ASN A 113 -10.59 2.03 16.77
CA ASN A 113 -11.94 1.97 16.18
C ASN A 113 -12.00 2.65 14.81
N MET A 114 -11.26 3.77 14.64
CA MET A 114 -11.11 4.41 13.33
C MET A 114 -10.43 3.48 12.33
N GLY A 115 -9.30 2.89 12.72
CA GLY A 115 -8.59 1.92 11.89
C GLY A 115 -9.48 0.76 11.49
N GLN A 116 -10.23 0.18 12.44
CA GLN A 116 -11.16 -0.91 12.18
C GLN A 116 -12.26 -0.52 11.18
N ALA A 117 -12.86 0.64 11.35
CA ALA A 117 -13.87 1.13 10.42
C ALA A 117 -13.29 1.33 9.01
N GLN A 118 -12.06 1.86 8.93
CA GLN A 118 -11.36 2.06 7.66
C GLN A 118 -11.02 0.73 6.98
N GLY A 119 -10.60 -0.28 7.74
CA GLY A 119 -10.34 -1.63 7.22
C GLY A 119 -11.60 -2.30 6.67
N VAL A 120 -12.73 -2.13 7.33
CA VAL A 120 -14.04 -2.62 6.82
C VAL A 120 -14.39 -1.94 5.47
N ILE A 121 -14.17 -0.62 5.37
CA ILE A 121 -14.39 0.13 4.13
C ILE A 121 -13.43 -0.35 3.04
N ALA A 122 -12.16 -0.56 3.37
CA ALA A 122 -11.16 -1.07 2.44
C ALA A 122 -11.58 -2.42 1.82
N ASN A 123 -12.02 -3.36 2.66
CA ASN A 123 -12.51 -4.66 2.21
C ASN A 123 -13.77 -4.52 1.33
N ALA A 124 -14.71 -3.67 1.72
CA ALA A 124 -15.94 -3.45 0.97
C ALA A 124 -15.73 -2.76 -0.39
N THR A 125 -14.64 -2.03 -0.54
CA THR A 125 -14.30 -1.26 -1.75
C THR A 125 -13.11 -1.82 -2.52
N ASN A 126 -12.58 -2.96 -2.12
CA ASN A 126 -11.42 -3.62 -2.71
C ASN A 126 -10.17 -2.72 -2.75
N VAL A 127 -9.98 -1.90 -1.73
CA VAL A 127 -8.76 -1.11 -1.53
C VAL A 127 -7.72 -1.97 -0.83
N ASN A 128 -6.53 -2.05 -1.41
CA ASN A 128 -5.47 -2.95 -0.94
C ASN A 128 -4.37 -2.24 -0.15
N GLY A 129 -4.16 -0.96 -0.43
CA GLY A 129 -3.19 -0.13 0.26
C GLY A 129 -3.79 1.22 0.67
N TRP A 130 -3.32 1.73 1.78
CA TRP A 130 -3.77 3.00 2.33
C TRP A 130 -2.56 3.89 2.67
N TYR A 131 -2.51 5.09 2.08
CA TYR A 131 -1.47 6.08 2.38
C TYR A 131 -1.79 6.83 3.68
N ALA A 132 -1.82 6.08 4.78
CA ALA A 132 -2.02 6.55 6.15
C ALA A 132 -1.61 5.44 7.15
N PRO A 133 -1.49 5.74 8.45
CA PRO A 133 -1.57 7.06 9.07
C PRO A 133 -0.35 7.93 8.79
N GLY A 134 -0.50 9.26 8.87
CA GLY A 134 0.61 10.21 8.77
C GLY A 134 1.45 10.23 10.04
N LEU A 135 2.76 10.02 9.91
CA LEU A 135 3.67 9.84 11.06
C LEU A 135 4.63 11.02 11.27
N ASN A 136 4.44 12.10 10.53
CA ASN A 136 5.29 13.27 10.66
C ASN A 136 5.01 14.03 11.97
N LEU A 137 6.05 14.61 12.51
CA LEU A 137 5.95 15.46 13.70
C LEU A 137 5.41 16.85 13.35
N HIS A 138 4.54 17.38 14.18
CA HIS A 138 4.24 18.81 14.18
C HIS A 138 5.47 19.59 14.63
N ARG A 139 6.04 20.43 13.78
CA ARG A 139 7.25 21.21 14.07
C ARG A 139 7.02 22.71 13.97
N ASN A 140 6.55 23.15 12.80
CA ASN A 140 6.33 24.56 12.48
C ASN A 140 4.84 24.78 12.23
N PRO A 141 4.19 25.75 12.91
CA PRO A 141 2.74 25.95 12.80
C PRO A 141 2.25 26.33 11.39
N TYR A 142 3.15 26.68 10.49
CA TYR A 142 2.80 27.06 9.11
C TYR A 142 2.72 25.89 8.13
N SER A 143 2.83 24.65 8.57
CA SER A 143 2.66 23.51 7.67
C SER A 143 1.19 23.30 7.29
N GLY A 144 0.90 23.24 5.99
CA GLY A 144 -0.45 22.97 5.46
C GLY A 144 -0.93 21.53 5.63
N ARG A 145 -0.06 20.61 6.12
CA ARG A 145 -0.37 19.18 6.24
C ARG A 145 -0.56 18.68 7.67
N TYR A 146 -0.63 19.56 8.67
CA TYR A 146 -0.77 19.15 10.06
C TYR A 146 -2.08 18.45 10.39
N PHE A 147 -3.11 18.61 9.58
CA PHE A 147 -4.37 17.87 9.73
C PHE A 147 -4.19 16.35 9.62
N GLU A 148 -3.16 15.91 8.90
CA GLU A 148 -2.87 14.49 8.65
C GLU A 148 -1.76 13.92 9.55
N TYR A 149 -1.41 14.61 10.65
CA TYR A 149 -0.44 14.14 11.64
C TYR A 149 -1.03 14.29 13.04
N TYR A 150 -0.63 13.39 13.96
CA TYR A 150 -1.25 13.30 15.28
C TYR A 150 -0.76 14.36 16.26
N SER A 151 0.55 14.64 16.31
CA SER A 151 1.17 15.40 17.42
C SER A 151 2.57 15.89 17.06
N GLU A 152 3.11 16.71 17.96
CA GLU A 152 4.54 17.04 18.02
C GLU A 152 5.35 15.98 18.80
N ASP A 153 4.68 15.14 19.58
CA ASP A 153 5.30 14.11 20.42
C ASP A 153 5.37 12.77 19.68
N PRO A 154 6.58 12.22 19.43
CA PRO A 154 6.75 10.96 18.72
C PRO A 154 6.14 9.75 19.46
N LEU A 155 6.06 9.80 20.80
CA LEU A 155 5.44 8.73 21.59
C LEU A 155 3.93 8.69 21.37
N VAL A 156 3.28 9.85 21.37
CA VAL A 156 1.84 9.97 21.07
C VAL A 156 1.54 9.48 19.66
N ILE A 157 2.33 9.93 18.68
CA ILE A 157 2.20 9.46 17.28
C ILE A 157 2.33 7.96 17.22
N GLY A 158 3.40 7.40 17.75
CA GLY A 158 3.66 5.96 17.70
C GLY A 158 2.55 5.13 18.34
N LYS A 159 2.02 5.55 19.48
CA LYS A 159 0.91 4.85 20.16
C LYS A 159 -0.39 4.89 19.39
N LEU A 160 -0.78 6.05 18.88
CA LEU A 160 -2.05 6.19 18.16
C LEU A 160 -1.98 5.54 16.78
N ALA A 161 -0.90 5.75 16.02
CA ALA A 161 -0.71 5.15 14.72
C ALA A 161 -0.66 3.62 14.79
N THR A 162 -0.02 3.06 15.81
CA THR A 162 -0.02 1.60 16.03
C THR A 162 -1.45 1.07 16.16
N GLU A 163 -2.31 1.75 16.90
CA GLU A 163 -3.69 1.31 17.09
C GLU A 163 -4.52 1.45 15.80
N VAL A 164 -4.31 2.52 15.02
CA VAL A 164 -4.95 2.63 13.69
C VAL A 164 -4.54 1.49 12.77
N ILE A 165 -3.25 1.18 12.71
CA ILE A 165 -2.74 0.07 11.88
C ILE A 165 -3.32 -1.26 12.37
N ARG A 166 -3.29 -1.53 13.68
CA ARG A 166 -3.88 -2.75 14.25
C ARG A 166 -5.37 -2.88 13.94
N GLY A 167 -6.13 -1.79 14.08
CA GLY A 167 -7.54 -1.76 13.76
C GLY A 167 -7.80 -2.07 12.28
N SER A 168 -7.03 -1.46 11.37
CA SER A 168 -7.24 -1.61 9.92
C SER A 168 -6.83 -2.99 9.39
N THR A 169 -5.92 -3.69 10.06
CA THR A 169 -5.41 -5.01 9.61
C THR A 169 -6.12 -6.21 10.26
N ASN A 170 -6.92 -6.01 11.29
CA ASN A 170 -7.62 -7.07 12.02
C ASN A 170 -9.08 -7.24 11.57
N ASN A 171 -9.35 -7.19 10.27
CA ASN A 171 -10.69 -7.36 9.69
C ASN A 171 -10.77 -8.59 8.79
#